data_cca54b0a60b721d9cb504a5f8ec88629
#
_entry.id   cca54b0a60b721d9cb504a5f8ec88629
#
_cell.length_a   1.000
_cell.length_b   1.000
_cell.length_c   1.000
_cell.angle_alpha   90.00
_cell.angle_beta   90.00
_cell.angle_gamma   90.00
#
_symmetry.space_group_name_H-M   'P 1'
#
loop_
_entity.id
_entity.type
_entity.pdbx_description
1 polymer ?
#
loop_
_entity_poly.entity_id
_entity_poly.type
_entity_poly.pdbx_seq_one_letter_code
_entity_poly.pdbx_strand_id
1 'polypeptide(L)'
;MKNQLVRILKIELNNFKNIKNGEIEFTSYKKENFFSKESDIIGLYGQNGSGKTALIEALWILKHTILGETLPDDSKEYIYQGEEEAVIKVVFGLQLKEEKYQIFYEMAVKQQENNKTIIAREDLSYKKREDEGWSYKRGIISHNLGDKENILSPQQNYNLLTSGNKEKKVDIKVAKELAKKEETSFIFSQEMLDIYKDVEEFKEFTDIIIALQYYTRLNLFVIRNSRSGMINANLIIPLCFQVSNPNKIEGGDLVITLSKPTKVPQSELITVTSVIDHLNIVLKEIIPDLKIKIKEYGEELNEKGNKVIKIELLAQRKDITIPLRYESDGIKKIISILSAMIAMFNKPTICLAVDELDAGVFEYLLGEILEIIQNRAK
;
A
#
# COMPACT_ATOMS: atom_id res chain seq x y z
N MET A 1 -18.91 4.47 -0.91
CA MET A 1 -17.58 5.11 -0.75
C MET A 1 -17.21 6.08 -1.90
N LYS A 2 -18.20 6.70 -2.57
CA LYS A 2 -17.94 7.59 -3.75
C LYS A 2 -17.31 8.97 -3.41
N ASN A 3 -17.23 9.38 -2.13
CA ASN A 3 -16.66 10.68 -1.72
C ASN A 3 -15.66 10.51 -0.59
N GLN A 4 -14.66 9.66 -0.80
CA GLN A 4 -13.60 9.43 0.17
C GLN A 4 -12.27 9.89 -0.44
N LEU A 5 -11.53 10.72 0.29
CA LEU A 5 -10.15 11.11 -0.05
C LEU A 5 -9.27 10.78 1.14
N VAL A 6 -8.20 10.03 0.90
CA VAL A 6 -7.15 9.75 1.88
C VAL A 6 -5.81 10.12 1.28
N ARG A 7 -4.95 10.78 2.04
CA ARG A 7 -3.57 11.10 1.67
C ARG A 7 -2.63 10.88 2.84
N ILE A 8 -1.44 10.40 2.57
CA ILE A 8 -0.35 10.44 3.54
C ILE A 8 0.16 11.88 3.59
N LEU A 9 0.25 12.46 4.79
CA LEU A 9 0.69 13.82 5.02
C LEU A 9 2.10 13.91 5.59
N LYS A 10 2.44 12.98 6.51
CA LYS A 10 3.73 12.93 7.19
C LYS A 10 4.08 11.50 7.56
N ILE A 11 5.36 11.17 7.51
CA ILE A 11 5.91 9.89 8.00
C ILE A 11 7.10 10.22 8.89
N GLU A 12 7.16 9.60 10.06
CA GLU A 12 8.28 9.65 10.99
C GLU A 12 8.80 8.24 11.24
N LEU A 13 10.11 8.06 11.24
CA LEU A 13 10.79 6.80 11.48
C LEU A 13 11.74 6.96 12.66
N ASN A 14 11.64 6.07 13.64
CA ASN A 14 12.55 6.03 14.76
C ASN A 14 13.14 4.62 14.86
N ASN A 15 14.45 4.52 14.98
CA ASN A 15 15.19 3.26 15.07
C ASN A 15 14.84 2.27 13.93
N PHE A 16 14.63 2.79 12.73
CA PHE A 16 14.19 1.98 11.58
C PHE A 16 15.35 1.81 10.58
N LYS A 17 15.78 0.56 10.35
CA LYS A 17 16.96 0.21 9.51
C LYS A 17 18.20 0.99 9.95
N ASN A 18 18.67 1.87 9.09
CA ASN A 18 19.83 2.76 9.33
C ASN A 18 19.41 4.18 9.75
N ILE A 19 18.12 4.41 10.01
CA ILE A 19 17.59 5.70 10.44
C ILE A 19 17.33 5.66 11.94
N LYS A 20 18.07 6.46 12.70
CA LYS A 20 17.83 6.62 14.13
C LYS A 20 16.61 7.51 14.39
N ASN A 21 16.54 8.65 13.69
CA ASN A 21 15.38 9.54 13.66
C ASN A 21 15.31 10.20 12.29
N GLY A 22 14.15 10.15 11.66
CA GLY A 22 13.91 10.78 10.37
C GLY A 22 12.45 11.08 10.17
N GLU A 23 12.16 12.14 9.40
CA GLU A 23 10.79 12.51 9.07
C GLU A 23 10.70 13.05 7.65
N ILE A 24 9.55 12.84 7.02
CA ILE A 24 9.19 13.41 5.74
C ILE A 24 7.80 14.01 5.84
N GLU A 25 7.70 15.29 5.50
CA GLU A 25 6.45 16.01 5.36
C GLU A 25 6.14 16.21 3.88
N PHE A 26 4.97 15.78 3.46
CA PHE A 26 4.48 15.99 2.09
C PHE A 26 4.07 17.44 1.88
N THR A 27 4.08 17.91 0.63
CA THR A 27 3.79 19.31 0.29
C THR A 27 2.41 19.74 0.75
N SER A 28 1.41 18.85 0.65
CA SER A 28 0.06 19.08 1.15
C SER A 28 0.00 19.35 2.65
N TYR A 29 0.89 18.73 3.45
CA TYR A 29 1.01 18.99 4.87
C TYR A 29 1.65 20.35 5.15
N LYS A 30 2.78 20.64 4.49
CA LYS A 30 3.51 21.91 4.63
C LYS A 30 2.66 23.13 4.28
N LYS A 31 1.80 23.01 3.27
CA LYS A 31 0.89 24.08 2.84
C LYS A 31 -0.46 24.08 3.58
N GLU A 32 -0.63 23.23 4.59
CA GLU A 32 -1.90 23.03 5.30
C GLU A 32 -3.08 22.71 4.37
N ASN A 33 -2.79 22.19 3.18
CA ASN A 33 -3.78 21.80 2.17
C ASN A 33 -3.96 20.28 2.13
N PHE A 34 -4.41 19.71 3.25
CA PHE A 34 -4.49 18.27 3.49
C PHE A 34 -5.39 17.51 2.51
N PHE A 35 -6.28 18.22 1.84
CA PHE A 35 -7.28 17.64 0.93
C PHE A 35 -7.10 18.13 -0.52
N SER A 36 -5.89 18.59 -0.87
CA SER A 36 -5.55 18.96 -2.24
C SER A 36 -5.78 17.80 -3.20
N LYS A 37 -6.29 18.13 -4.38
CA LYS A 37 -6.40 17.19 -5.49
C LYS A 37 -5.21 17.28 -6.46
N GLU A 38 -4.27 18.19 -6.21
CA GLU A 38 -3.05 18.32 -6.99
C GLU A 38 -2.09 17.17 -6.73
N SER A 39 -1.33 16.80 -7.75
CA SER A 39 -0.26 15.81 -7.61
C SER A 39 0.88 16.36 -6.78
N ASP A 40 1.47 15.48 -5.97
CA ASP A 40 2.59 15.79 -5.07
C ASP A 40 3.74 14.84 -5.42
N ILE A 41 4.84 15.37 -5.95
CA ILE A 41 6.01 14.57 -6.31
C ILE A 41 7.15 14.90 -5.36
N ILE A 42 7.67 13.88 -4.68
CA ILE A 42 8.83 13.99 -3.80
C ILE A 42 9.95 13.12 -4.35
N GLY A 43 11.07 13.74 -4.73
CA GLY A 43 12.32 13.06 -5.07
C GLY A 43 13.23 12.96 -3.86
N LEU A 44 13.66 11.74 -3.52
CA LEU A 44 14.63 11.49 -2.47
C LEU A 44 16.00 11.22 -3.07
N TYR A 45 16.93 12.13 -2.86
CA TYR A 45 18.30 12.04 -3.33
C TYR A 45 19.27 11.95 -2.16
N GLY A 46 20.37 11.25 -2.35
CA GLY A 46 21.42 11.13 -1.32
C GLY A 46 22.36 9.97 -1.60
N GLN A 47 23.45 9.90 -0.85
CA GLN A 47 24.42 8.81 -0.95
C GLN A 47 23.80 7.45 -0.61
N ASN A 48 24.46 6.37 -1.04
CA ASN A 48 24.06 5.03 -0.62
C ASN A 48 24.16 4.91 0.90
N GLY A 49 23.17 4.27 1.52
CA GLY A 49 23.10 4.17 2.96
C GLY A 49 22.45 5.37 3.68
N SER A 50 22.02 6.43 2.96
CA SER A 50 21.36 7.61 3.57
C SER A 50 19.91 7.41 4.03
N GLY A 51 19.36 6.19 3.89
CA GLY A 51 18.01 5.87 4.36
C GLY A 51 16.89 6.02 3.33
N LYS A 52 17.20 6.30 2.04
CA LYS A 52 16.17 6.41 0.98
C LYS A 52 15.25 5.19 0.92
N THR A 53 15.84 3.99 0.85
CA THR A 53 15.12 2.72 0.82
C THR A 53 14.33 2.46 2.11
N ALA A 54 14.77 2.99 3.25
CA ALA A 54 14.07 2.81 4.52
C ALA A 54 12.64 3.38 4.50
N LEU A 55 12.41 4.51 3.82
CA LEU A 55 11.05 5.05 3.66
C LEU A 55 10.15 4.09 2.86
N ILE A 56 10.67 3.52 1.77
CA ILE A 56 9.92 2.58 0.93
C ILE A 56 9.57 1.31 1.72
N GLU A 57 10.52 0.80 2.49
CA GLU A 57 10.32 -0.37 3.35
C GLU A 57 9.33 -0.06 4.50
N ALA A 58 9.37 1.14 5.07
CA ALA A 58 8.40 1.56 6.08
C ALA A 58 6.98 1.61 5.50
N LEU A 59 6.81 2.13 4.29
CA LEU A 59 5.52 2.11 3.58
C LEU A 59 5.06 0.69 3.25
N TRP A 60 6.01 -0.21 2.96
CA TRP A 60 5.72 -1.62 2.72
C TRP A 60 5.20 -2.32 3.99
N ILE A 61 5.87 -2.15 5.12
CA ILE A 61 5.41 -2.67 6.42
C ILE A 61 4.05 -2.05 6.79
N LEU A 62 3.92 -0.74 6.66
CA LEU A 62 2.66 -0.03 6.91
C LEU A 62 1.50 -0.63 6.09
N LYS A 63 1.76 -0.98 4.83
CA LYS A 63 0.77 -1.61 3.95
C LYS A 63 0.29 -2.95 4.52
N HIS A 64 1.21 -3.85 4.88
CA HIS A 64 0.84 -5.14 5.50
C HIS A 64 0.08 -4.95 6.81
N THR A 65 0.56 -4.05 7.66
CA THR A 65 -0.06 -3.76 8.97
C THR A 65 -1.50 -3.28 8.84
N ILE A 66 -1.76 -2.25 8.02
CA ILE A 66 -3.11 -1.70 7.85
C ILE A 66 -4.05 -2.70 7.13
N LEU A 67 -3.53 -3.58 6.29
CA LEU A 67 -4.32 -4.65 5.69
C LEU A 67 -4.62 -5.82 6.64
N GLY A 68 -4.06 -5.83 7.84
CA GLY A 68 -4.17 -6.94 8.79
C GLY A 68 -3.43 -8.19 8.30
N GLU A 69 -2.43 -8.03 7.44
CA GLU A 69 -1.62 -9.12 6.91
C GLU A 69 -0.41 -9.38 7.83
N THR A 70 0.11 -10.60 7.79
CA THR A 70 1.34 -10.97 8.51
C THR A 70 2.51 -10.08 8.08
N LEU A 71 3.33 -9.66 9.02
CA LEU A 71 4.55 -8.91 8.72
C LEU A 71 5.46 -9.70 7.77
N PRO A 72 6.16 -9.02 6.84
CA PRO A 72 7.13 -9.67 5.96
C PRO A 72 8.23 -10.40 6.75
N ASP A 73 8.73 -11.53 6.22
CA ASP A 73 9.77 -12.35 6.87
C ASP A 73 11.07 -11.57 7.14
N ASP A 74 11.36 -10.56 6.31
CA ASP A 74 12.53 -9.68 6.45
C ASP A 74 12.32 -8.52 7.44
N SER A 75 11.17 -8.44 8.11
CA SER A 75 10.82 -7.35 9.04
C SER A 75 11.78 -7.24 10.25
N LYS A 76 12.43 -8.32 10.65
CA LYS A 76 13.47 -8.31 11.69
C LYS A 76 14.68 -7.43 11.34
N GLU A 77 14.97 -7.27 10.05
CA GLU A 77 16.10 -6.48 9.54
C GLU A 77 15.82 -4.97 9.57
N TYR A 78 14.60 -4.59 9.95
CA TYR A 78 14.17 -3.18 9.98
C TYR A 78 14.33 -2.51 11.34
N ILE A 79 14.76 -3.24 12.36
CA ILE A 79 15.10 -2.66 13.66
C ILE A 79 16.56 -2.18 13.61
N TYR A 80 16.79 -0.92 14.01
CA TYR A 80 18.13 -0.33 14.06
C TYR A 80 19.04 -1.17 14.97
N GLN A 81 20.27 -1.40 14.52
CA GLN A 81 21.22 -2.24 15.25
C GLN A 81 21.47 -1.72 16.67
N GLY A 82 21.22 -2.56 17.66
CA GLY A 82 21.39 -2.25 19.08
C GLY A 82 20.13 -1.71 19.75
N GLU A 83 19.02 -1.51 19.00
CA GLU A 83 17.74 -1.12 19.57
C GLU A 83 16.78 -2.31 19.66
N GLU A 84 15.80 -2.22 20.55
CA GLU A 84 14.82 -3.30 20.76
C GLU A 84 13.60 -3.20 19.86
N GLU A 85 13.27 -1.97 19.43
CA GLU A 85 12.09 -1.70 18.60
C GLU A 85 12.35 -0.63 17.55
N ALA A 86 11.64 -0.75 16.44
CA ALA A 86 11.51 0.29 15.43
C ALA A 86 10.11 0.88 15.46
N VAL A 87 9.99 2.20 15.31
CA VAL A 87 8.71 2.90 15.35
C VAL A 87 8.44 3.61 14.03
N ILE A 88 7.25 3.38 13.49
CA ILE A 88 6.73 4.08 12.31
C ILE A 88 5.51 4.89 12.75
N LYS A 89 5.51 6.20 12.44
CA LYS A 89 4.37 7.08 12.67
C LYS A 89 3.93 7.68 11.36
N VAL A 90 2.63 7.70 11.13
CA VAL A 90 2.05 8.26 9.90
C VAL A 90 0.89 9.18 10.25
N VAL A 91 0.86 10.32 9.58
CA VAL A 91 -0.29 11.23 9.62
C VAL A 91 -1.00 11.15 8.28
N PHE A 92 -2.30 10.85 8.32
CA PHE A 92 -3.17 10.86 7.16
C PHE A 92 -4.13 12.04 7.21
N GLY A 93 -4.41 12.65 6.06
CA GLY A 93 -5.59 13.47 5.82
C GLY A 93 -6.70 12.56 5.31
N LEU A 94 -7.85 12.56 5.97
CA LEU A 94 -8.99 11.74 5.61
C LEU A 94 -10.23 12.61 5.47
N GLN A 95 -10.88 12.57 4.31
CA GLN A 95 -12.21 13.13 4.11
C GLN A 95 -13.20 11.98 3.88
N LEU A 96 -14.21 11.91 4.75
CA LEU A 96 -15.33 10.99 4.65
C LEU A 96 -16.61 11.81 4.48
N LYS A 97 -17.24 11.75 3.30
CA LYS A 97 -18.37 12.61 2.96
C LYS A 97 -17.97 14.10 3.14
N GLU A 98 -18.64 14.81 4.03
CA GLU A 98 -18.36 16.22 4.37
C GLU A 98 -17.35 16.37 5.52
N GLU A 99 -17.14 15.31 6.30
CA GLU A 99 -16.28 15.34 7.48
C GLU A 99 -14.80 15.20 7.12
N LYS A 100 -13.96 15.97 7.78
CA LYS A 100 -12.51 16.01 7.55
C LYS A 100 -11.75 15.68 8.83
N TYR A 101 -10.76 14.79 8.68
CA TYR A 101 -9.95 14.30 9.79
C TYR A 101 -8.46 14.39 9.48
N GLN A 102 -7.65 14.60 10.52
CA GLN A 102 -6.26 14.17 10.57
C GLN A 102 -6.21 12.91 11.41
N ILE A 103 -5.71 11.83 10.82
CA ILE A 103 -5.57 10.55 11.52
C ILE A 103 -4.09 10.33 11.80
N PHE A 104 -3.77 10.01 13.04
CA PHE A 104 -2.44 9.71 13.51
C PHE A 104 -2.36 8.23 13.82
N TYR A 105 -1.47 7.54 13.15
CA TYR A 105 -1.21 6.13 13.40
C TYR A 105 0.27 5.95 13.77
N GLU A 106 0.51 5.31 14.89
CA GLU A 106 1.84 4.92 15.37
C GLU A 106 1.86 3.41 15.58
N MET A 107 2.91 2.75 15.12
CA MET A 107 3.17 1.35 15.38
C MET A 107 4.62 1.12 15.79
N ALA A 108 4.84 0.19 16.72
CA ALA A 108 6.16 -0.27 17.13
C ALA A 108 6.34 -1.75 16.75
N VAL A 109 7.39 -2.03 16.02
CA VAL A 109 7.80 -3.38 15.62
C VAL A 109 8.93 -3.83 16.53
N LYS A 110 8.80 -5.01 17.12
CA LYS A 110 9.77 -5.57 18.08
C LYS A 110 10.12 -7.01 17.71
N GLN A 111 11.40 -7.38 17.88
CA GLN A 111 11.84 -8.76 17.74
C GLN A 111 11.59 -9.53 19.03
N GLN A 112 11.09 -10.76 18.91
CA GLN A 112 10.93 -11.71 20.01
C GLN A 112 12.15 -12.64 20.13
N GLU A 113 12.31 -13.31 21.27
CA GLU A 113 13.38 -14.26 21.53
C GLU A 113 13.45 -15.42 20.51
N ASN A 114 12.34 -15.78 19.90
CA ASN A 114 12.24 -16.81 18.85
C ASN A 114 12.58 -16.29 17.43
N ASN A 115 13.19 -15.11 17.30
CA ASN A 115 13.48 -14.41 16.05
C ASN A 115 12.27 -13.98 15.22
N LYS A 116 11.06 -14.06 15.77
CA LYS A 116 9.86 -13.52 15.15
C LYS A 116 9.74 -12.03 15.40
N THR A 117 9.15 -11.33 14.44
CA THR A 117 8.86 -9.90 14.56
C THR A 117 7.37 -9.71 14.78
N ILE A 118 7.01 -8.91 15.78
CA ILE A 118 5.62 -8.60 16.10
C ILE A 118 5.37 -7.10 16.12
N ILE A 119 4.13 -6.72 15.95
CA ILE A 119 3.66 -5.36 16.21
C ILE A 119 3.36 -5.29 17.70
N ALA A 120 4.33 -4.77 18.46
CA ALA A 120 4.27 -4.76 19.93
C ALA A 120 3.29 -3.72 20.47
N ARG A 121 3.12 -2.61 19.77
CA ARG A 121 2.29 -1.48 20.19
C ARG A 121 1.70 -0.79 18.98
N GLU A 122 0.44 -0.37 19.08
CA GLU A 122 -0.26 0.45 18.10
C GLU A 122 -1.05 1.54 18.79
N ASP A 123 -1.08 2.73 18.19
CA ASP A 123 -1.90 3.87 18.59
C ASP A 123 -2.59 4.47 17.35
N LEU A 124 -3.90 4.52 17.39
CA LEU A 124 -4.72 5.19 16.39
C LEU A 124 -5.50 6.32 17.05
N SER A 125 -5.30 7.54 16.59
CA SER A 125 -5.91 8.74 17.11
C SER A 125 -6.28 9.72 16.01
N TYR A 126 -7.13 10.69 16.29
CA TYR A 126 -7.64 11.61 15.29
C TYR A 126 -7.80 13.04 15.81
N LYS A 127 -7.84 13.98 14.87
CA LYS A 127 -8.42 15.32 15.03
C LYS A 127 -9.51 15.48 13.98
N LYS A 128 -10.63 16.08 14.34
CA LYS A 128 -11.73 16.41 13.44
C LYS A 128 -11.71 17.89 13.11
N ARG A 129 -12.01 18.25 11.86
CA ARG A 129 -12.19 19.65 11.46
C ARG A 129 -13.55 20.11 11.98
N GLU A 130 -13.55 21.19 12.74
CA GLU A 130 -14.70 21.88 13.28
C GLU A 130 -14.75 23.31 12.67
N ASP A 131 -15.81 24.06 12.88
CA ASP A 131 -15.97 25.39 12.31
C ASP A 131 -14.84 26.35 12.68
N GLU A 132 -14.37 26.26 13.93
CA GLU A 132 -13.32 27.13 14.47
C GLU A 132 -11.88 26.59 14.28
N GLY A 133 -11.71 25.41 13.71
CA GLY A 133 -10.38 24.82 13.50
C GLY A 133 -10.33 23.31 13.67
N TRP A 134 -9.20 22.80 14.12
CA TRP A 134 -9.03 21.37 14.41
C TRP A 134 -9.32 21.09 15.88
N SER A 135 -10.09 20.04 16.16
CA SER A 135 -10.30 19.56 17.53
C SER A 135 -8.99 19.16 18.20
N TYR A 136 -9.00 18.99 19.52
CA TYR A 136 -7.89 18.33 20.21
C TYR A 136 -7.71 16.90 19.69
N LYS A 137 -6.47 16.40 19.74
CA LYS A 137 -6.16 15.00 19.40
C LYS A 137 -6.85 14.07 20.41
N ARG A 138 -7.65 13.12 19.88
CA ARG A 138 -8.40 12.11 20.65
C ARG A 138 -8.00 10.71 20.23
N GLY A 139 -7.81 9.80 21.19
CA GLY A 139 -7.52 8.41 20.92
C GLY A 139 -8.75 7.65 20.40
N ILE A 140 -8.55 6.81 19.38
CA ILE A 140 -9.54 5.84 18.94
C ILE A 140 -9.25 4.51 19.63
N ILE A 141 -8.06 3.95 19.37
CA ILE A 141 -7.58 2.71 19.98
C ILE A 141 -6.06 2.81 20.17
N SER A 142 -5.60 2.44 21.35
CA SER A 142 -4.20 2.21 21.65
C SER A 142 -4.07 0.91 22.42
N HIS A 143 -3.08 0.10 22.07
CA HIS A 143 -2.78 -1.12 22.80
C HIS A 143 -1.28 -1.39 22.84
N ASN A 144 -0.90 -2.23 23.83
CA ASN A 144 0.44 -2.80 23.93
C ASN A 144 0.29 -4.31 24.22
N LEU A 145 0.94 -5.14 23.43
CA LEU A 145 0.87 -6.60 23.61
C LEU A 145 1.44 -7.08 24.94
N GLY A 146 2.39 -6.32 25.52
CA GLY A 146 2.97 -6.62 26.84
C GLY A 146 2.06 -6.27 28.01
N ASP A 147 1.07 -5.39 27.82
CA ASP A 147 0.15 -5.01 28.88
C ASP A 147 -0.97 -6.04 29.03
N LYS A 148 -1.00 -6.70 30.20
CA LYS A 148 -2.00 -7.72 30.53
C LYS A 148 -3.25 -7.14 31.22
N GLU A 149 -3.11 -5.98 31.83
CA GLU A 149 -4.19 -5.32 32.58
C GLU A 149 -5.05 -4.48 31.67
N ASN A 150 -4.42 -3.63 30.85
CA ASN A 150 -5.12 -2.79 29.88
C ASN A 150 -5.08 -3.40 28.48
N ILE A 151 -6.18 -3.99 28.06
CA ILE A 151 -6.26 -4.66 26.76
C ILE A 151 -6.20 -3.63 25.65
N LEU A 152 -6.96 -2.54 25.78
CA LEU A 152 -6.93 -1.37 24.90
C LEU A 152 -7.36 -0.11 25.66
N SER A 153 -6.93 1.05 25.17
CA SER A 153 -7.35 2.38 25.60
C SER A 153 -7.85 3.21 24.42
N PRO A 154 -8.60 4.31 24.61
CA PRO A 154 -9.10 4.79 25.89
C PRO A 154 -10.19 3.88 26.49
N GLN A 155 -10.31 3.87 27.80
CA GLN A 155 -11.26 3.03 28.53
C GLN A 155 -12.71 3.25 28.09
N GLN A 156 -13.06 4.49 27.68
CA GLN A 156 -14.40 4.78 27.14
C GLN A 156 -14.70 3.92 25.90
N ASN A 157 -13.77 3.84 24.96
CA ASN A 157 -13.94 3.07 23.73
C ASN A 157 -13.94 1.56 24.01
N TYR A 158 -13.12 1.09 24.95
CA TYR A 158 -13.19 -0.29 25.41
C TYR A 158 -14.56 -0.63 25.98
N ASN A 159 -15.13 0.26 26.80
CA ASN A 159 -16.46 0.06 27.37
C ASN A 159 -17.55 0.07 26.29
N LEU A 160 -17.46 0.92 25.28
CA LEU A 160 -18.37 0.91 24.11
C LEU A 160 -18.30 -0.42 23.37
N LEU A 161 -17.11 -0.88 23.00
CA LEU A 161 -16.90 -2.12 22.26
C LEU A 161 -17.38 -3.35 23.00
N THR A 162 -17.23 -3.36 24.34
CA THR A 162 -17.66 -4.49 25.14
C THR A 162 -19.12 -4.40 25.58
N SER A 163 -19.71 -3.20 25.63
CA SER A 163 -21.10 -2.95 26.09
C SER A 163 -21.42 -3.68 27.41
N GLY A 164 -20.41 -3.84 28.29
CA GLY A 164 -20.53 -4.64 29.52
C GLY A 164 -20.62 -6.16 29.35
N ASN A 165 -20.64 -6.67 28.11
CA ASN A 165 -20.76 -8.08 27.81
C ASN A 165 -19.44 -8.82 28.05
N LYS A 166 -19.49 -9.93 28.86
CA LYS A 166 -18.31 -10.74 29.15
C LYS A 166 -17.76 -11.46 27.91
N GLU A 167 -18.62 -11.90 26.99
CA GLU A 167 -18.21 -12.58 25.75
C GLU A 167 -17.39 -11.63 24.89
N LYS A 168 -17.86 -10.42 24.61
CA LYS A 168 -17.10 -9.42 23.85
C LYS A 168 -15.74 -9.06 24.48
N LYS A 169 -15.64 -9.11 25.81
CA LYS A 169 -14.33 -8.95 26.49
C LYS A 169 -13.38 -10.11 26.20
N VAL A 170 -13.91 -11.32 26.09
CA VAL A 170 -13.12 -12.49 25.71
C VAL A 170 -12.71 -12.41 24.26
N ASP A 171 -13.62 -12.01 23.36
CA ASP A 171 -13.33 -11.89 21.92
C ASP A 171 -12.20 -10.90 21.65
N ILE A 172 -12.19 -9.72 22.32
CA ILE A 172 -11.09 -8.75 22.22
C ILE A 172 -9.76 -9.33 22.73
N LYS A 173 -9.78 -10.14 23.81
CA LYS A 173 -8.58 -10.83 24.30
C LYS A 173 -8.07 -11.86 23.32
N VAL A 174 -8.99 -12.63 22.72
CA VAL A 174 -8.66 -13.63 21.70
C VAL A 174 -8.06 -12.94 20.48
N ALA A 175 -8.67 -11.85 20.00
CA ALA A 175 -8.13 -11.06 18.89
C ALA A 175 -6.71 -10.57 19.16
N LYS A 176 -6.41 -10.12 20.41
CA LYS A 176 -5.07 -9.70 20.83
C LYS A 176 -4.05 -10.85 20.78
N GLU A 177 -4.41 -12.03 21.27
CA GLU A 177 -3.53 -13.21 21.26
C GLU A 177 -3.34 -13.75 19.82
N LEU A 178 -4.39 -13.70 18.98
CA LEU A 178 -4.28 -14.09 17.57
C LEU A 178 -3.35 -13.14 16.81
N ALA A 179 -3.51 -11.83 16.96
CA ALA A 179 -2.64 -10.83 16.32
C ALA A 179 -1.16 -11.06 16.69
N LYS A 180 -0.88 -11.39 17.96
CA LYS A 180 0.47 -11.72 18.40
C LYS A 180 0.99 -13.01 17.76
N LYS A 181 0.16 -14.06 17.67
CA LYS A 181 0.53 -15.38 17.13
C LYS A 181 0.77 -15.33 15.64
N GLU A 182 -0.05 -14.56 14.92
CA GLU A 182 -0.03 -14.44 13.46
C GLU A 182 0.86 -13.29 12.96
N GLU A 183 1.49 -12.54 13.88
CA GLU A 183 2.37 -11.40 13.58
C GLU A 183 1.65 -10.29 12.76
N THR A 184 0.36 -10.09 13.08
CA THR A 184 -0.52 -9.12 12.41
C THR A 184 -0.83 -7.92 13.30
N SER A 185 -1.46 -6.90 12.73
CA SER A 185 -2.04 -5.78 13.50
C SER A 185 -3.21 -6.26 14.36
N PHE A 186 -3.27 -5.78 15.60
CA PHE A 186 -4.46 -5.94 16.42
C PHE A 186 -5.60 -5.00 15.95
N ILE A 187 -5.27 -3.72 15.71
CA ILE A 187 -6.27 -2.70 15.33
C ILE A 187 -6.95 -3.06 14.00
N PHE A 188 -6.19 -3.54 13.02
CA PHE A 188 -6.67 -3.82 11.66
C PHE A 188 -6.95 -5.30 11.40
N SER A 189 -6.93 -6.16 12.44
CA SER A 189 -7.29 -7.57 12.31
C SER A 189 -8.75 -7.77 11.91
N GLN A 190 -9.05 -8.91 11.29
CA GLN A 190 -10.44 -9.24 10.90
C GLN A 190 -11.33 -9.42 12.12
N GLU A 191 -10.82 -10.01 13.19
CA GLU A 191 -11.51 -10.21 14.46
C GLU A 191 -11.97 -8.89 15.07
N MET A 192 -11.06 -7.89 15.11
CA MET A 192 -11.42 -6.57 15.63
C MET A 192 -12.38 -5.84 14.71
N LEU A 193 -12.24 -5.96 13.38
CA LEU A 193 -13.18 -5.37 12.42
C LEU A 193 -14.61 -5.88 12.61
N ASP A 194 -14.77 -7.16 12.89
CA ASP A 194 -16.08 -7.74 13.12
C ASP A 194 -16.68 -7.21 14.44
N ILE A 195 -15.86 -7.09 15.51
CA ILE A 195 -16.26 -6.45 16.78
C ILE A 195 -16.69 -4.99 16.57
N TYR A 196 -15.92 -4.21 15.78
CA TYR A 196 -16.25 -2.79 15.52
C TYR A 196 -17.57 -2.63 14.80
N LYS A 197 -17.86 -3.46 13.79
CA LYS A 197 -19.10 -3.39 13.00
C LYS A 197 -20.35 -3.70 13.82
N ASP A 198 -20.20 -4.49 14.87
CA ASP A 198 -21.32 -4.88 15.75
C ASP A 198 -21.72 -3.78 16.75
N VAL A 199 -21.01 -2.64 16.79
CA VAL A 199 -21.24 -1.55 17.75
C VAL A 199 -21.57 -0.26 17.00
N GLU A 200 -22.86 0.11 16.96
CA GLU A 200 -23.32 1.30 16.22
C GLU A 200 -22.68 2.60 16.76
N GLU A 201 -22.49 2.72 18.09
CA GLU A 201 -21.86 3.87 18.72
C GLU A 201 -20.37 4.01 18.34
N PHE A 202 -19.75 2.95 17.82
CA PHE A 202 -18.35 2.94 17.35
C PHE A 202 -18.23 3.17 15.84
N LYS A 203 -19.35 3.35 15.14
CA LYS A 203 -19.41 3.42 13.68
C LYS A 203 -18.52 4.50 13.04
N GLU A 204 -18.43 5.69 13.60
CA GLU A 204 -17.53 6.75 13.09
C GLU A 204 -16.10 6.26 13.03
N PHE A 205 -15.62 5.57 14.06
CA PHE A 205 -14.28 5.02 14.12
C PHE A 205 -14.11 3.79 13.22
N THR A 206 -15.13 2.96 13.13
CA THR A 206 -15.18 1.84 12.17
C THR A 206 -15.03 2.34 10.75
N ASP A 207 -15.74 3.40 10.37
CA ASP A 207 -15.65 4.00 9.04
C ASP A 207 -14.25 4.57 8.75
N ILE A 208 -13.57 5.18 9.75
CA ILE A 208 -12.19 5.63 9.66
C ILE A 208 -11.24 4.45 9.41
N ILE A 209 -11.35 3.36 10.19
CA ILE A 209 -10.50 2.17 10.09
C ILE A 209 -10.69 1.51 8.71
N ILE A 210 -11.93 1.31 8.27
CA ILE A 210 -12.25 0.76 6.96
C ILE A 210 -11.74 1.66 5.83
N ALA A 211 -11.80 2.99 5.99
CA ALA A 211 -11.30 3.93 5.02
C ALA A 211 -9.78 3.83 4.84
N LEU A 212 -9.02 3.66 5.92
CA LEU A 212 -7.58 3.44 5.87
C LEU A 212 -7.23 2.10 5.21
N GLN A 213 -7.95 1.02 5.54
CA GLN A 213 -7.74 -0.28 4.87
C GLN A 213 -8.08 -0.23 3.39
N TYR A 214 -9.18 0.42 3.02
CA TYR A 214 -9.57 0.60 1.63
C TYR A 214 -8.53 1.41 0.84
N TYR A 215 -8.05 2.53 1.42
CA TYR A 215 -6.96 3.33 0.85
C TYR A 215 -5.70 2.47 0.65
N THR A 216 -5.30 1.76 1.67
CA THR A 216 -4.06 0.97 1.66
C THR A 216 -4.12 -0.15 0.62
N ARG A 217 -5.27 -0.79 0.46
CA ARG A 217 -5.48 -1.87 -0.52
C ARG A 217 -5.47 -1.37 -1.95
N LEU A 218 -6.16 -0.25 -2.23
CA LEU A 218 -6.44 0.19 -3.59
C LEU A 218 -5.58 1.36 -4.05
N ASN A 219 -5.03 2.15 -3.12
CA ASN A 219 -4.40 3.41 -3.44
C ASN A 219 -2.95 3.54 -2.96
N LEU A 220 -2.43 2.60 -2.16
CA LEU A 220 -1.02 2.59 -1.74
C LEU A 220 -0.25 1.54 -2.54
N PHE A 221 0.51 2.01 -3.55
CA PHE A 221 1.39 1.18 -4.37
C PHE A 221 2.83 1.39 -3.92
N VAL A 222 3.51 0.29 -3.58
CA VAL A 222 4.92 0.30 -3.14
C VAL A 222 5.73 -0.63 -4.02
N ILE A 223 6.65 -0.06 -4.81
CA ILE A 223 7.55 -0.79 -5.71
C ILE A 223 8.93 -0.81 -5.08
N ARG A 224 9.30 -1.93 -4.48
CA ARG A 224 10.60 -2.16 -3.84
C ARG A 224 11.66 -2.59 -4.85
N ASN A 225 12.93 -2.34 -4.54
CA ASN A 225 14.06 -2.77 -5.38
C ASN A 225 14.11 -4.30 -5.55
N SER A 226 13.67 -5.09 -4.56
CA SER A 226 13.54 -6.55 -4.70
C SER A 226 12.67 -6.98 -5.89
N ARG A 227 11.63 -6.19 -6.25
CA ARG A 227 10.83 -6.41 -7.46
C ARG A 227 11.64 -6.19 -8.74
N SER A 228 12.53 -5.20 -8.78
CA SER A 228 13.46 -5.00 -9.90
C SER A 228 14.37 -6.21 -10.09
N GLY A 229 14.88 -6.81 -9.01
CA GLY A 229 15.64 -8.06 -9.07
C GLY A 229 14.86 -9.23 -9.70
N MET A 230 13.59 -9.38 -9.37
CA MET A 230 12.73 -10.41 -9.96
C MET A 230 12.43 -10.16 -11.45
N ILE A 231 12.30 -8.90 -11.86
CA ILE A 231 12.15 -8.51 -13.28
C ILE A 231 13.43 -8.84 -14.04
N ASN A 232 14.59 -8.45 -13.52
CA ASN A 232 15.90 -8.69 -14.14
C ASN A 232 16.21 -10.19 -14.25
N ALA A 233 15.81 -10.99 -13.27
CA ALA A 233 15.91 -12.45 -13.30
C ALA A 233 14.88 -13.10 -14.25
N ASN A 234 14.06 -12.33 -14.97
CA ASN A 234 12.98 -12.83 -15.85
C ASN A 234 11.96 -13.74 -15.14
N LEU A 235 11.75 -13.53 -13.83
CA LEU A 235 10.79 -14.33 -13.07
C LEU A 235 9.37 -13.79 -13.22
N ILE A 236 9.18 -12.50 -12.95
CA ILE A 236 7.87 -11.85 -12.97
C ILE A 236 7.94 -10.41 -13.49
N ILE A 237 6.80 -9.89 -13.94
CA ILE A 237 6.55 -8.47 -14.12
C ILE A 237 5.30 -8.09 -13.33
N PRO A 238 5.42 -7.21 -12.31
CA PRO A 238 4.27 -6.68 -11.61
C PRO A 238 3.65 -5.55 -12.44
N LEU A 239 2.33 -5.61 -12.61
CA LEU A 239 1.54 -4.56 -13.26
C LEU A 239 0.53 -4.03 -12.24
N CYS A 240 0.64 -2.76 -11.89
CA CYS A 240 -0.34 -2.10 -11.03
C CYS A 240 -1.57 -1.72 -11.84
N PHE A 241 -2.75 -1.83 -11.24
CA PHE A 241 -3.99 -1.40 -11.88
C PHE A 241 -4.97 -0.80 -10.88
N GLN A 242 -5.82 0.07 -11.36
CA GLN A 242 -7.04 0.49 -10.68
C GLN A 242 -8.13 0.73 -11.71
N VAL A 243 -9.16 -0.08 -11.68
CA VAL A 243 -10.32 0.00 -12.57
C VAL A 243 -11.54 0.41 -11.75
N SER A 244 -12.25 1.43 -12.23
CA SER A 244 -13.48 1.90 -11.61
C SER A 244 -14.66 1.53 -12.49
N ASN A 245 -15.48 0.61 -12.03
CA ASN A 245 -16.77 0.28 -12.60
C ASN A 245 -17.89 1.03 -11.85
N PRO A 246 -19.11 1.19 -12.41
CA PRO A 246 -20.19 1.93 -11.74
C PRO A 246 -20.51 1.43 -10.32
N ASN A 247 -20.27 0.15 -10.06
CA ASN A 247 -20.65 -0.52 -8.81
C ASN A 247 -19.45 -0.89 -7.92
N LYS A 248 -18.21 -0.90 -8.46
CA LYS A 248 -17.03 -1.39 -7.73
C LYS A 248 -15.75 -0.73 -8.24
N ILE A 249 -14.86 -0.40 -7.31
CA ILE A 249 -13.47 -0.04 -7.62
C ILE A 249 -12.63 -1.28 -7.31
N GLU A 250 -11.89 -1.74 -8.28
CA GLU A 250 -10.93 -2.83 -8.17
C GLU A 250 -9.53 -2.27 -8.42
N GLY A 251 -8.56 -2.72 -7.64
CA GLY A 251 -7.19 -2.28 -7.81
C GLY A 251 -6.24 -3.21 -7.07
N GLY A 252 -4.99 -3.15 -7.44
CA GLY A 252 -3.94 -3.95 -6.85
C GLY A 252 -2.77 -4.20 -7.80
N ASP A 253 -2.03 -5.23 -7.51
CA ASP A 253 -0.89 -5.70 -8.31
C ASP A 253 -1.27 -6.99 -9.04
N LEU A 254 -1.17 -6.98 -10.37
CA LEU A 254 -1.20 -8.18 -11.21
C LEU A 254 0.24 -8.68 -11.38
N VAL A 255 0.51 -9.91 -10.99
CA VAL A 255 1.84 -10.51 -11.15
C VAL A 255 1.81 -11.46 -12.36
N ILE A 256 2.48 -11.06 -13.44
CA ILE A 256 2.63 -11.88 -14.64
C ILE A 256 3.99 -12.58 -14.61
N THR A 257 3.99 -13.90 -14.70
CA THR A 257 5.22 -14.70 -14.79
C THR A 257 5.86 -14.52 -16.16
N LEU A 258 7.16 -14.24 -16.22
CA LEU A 258 7.93 -14.09 -17.46
C LEU A 258 8.60 -15.41 -17.90
N SER A 259 8.98 -16.27 -16.95
CA SER A 259 9.67 -17.54 -17.22
C SER A 259 8.78 -18.60 -17.87
N LYS A 260 7.47 -18.54 -17.69
CA LYS A 260 6.47 -19.46 -18.24
C LYS A 260 5.13 -18.76 -18.40
N PRO A 261 4.18 -19.29 -19.21
CA PRO A 261 2.83 -18.74 -19.30
C PRO A 261 2.15 -18.67 -17.92
N THR A 262 1.54 -17.53 -17.61
CA THR A 262 0.80 -17.28 -16.37
C THR A 262 -0.61 -17.82 -16.47
N LYS A 263 -1.09 -18.48 -15.41
CA LYS A 263 -2.50 -18.88 -15.29
C LYS A 263 -3.29 -17.72 -14.67
N VAL A 264 -4.20 -17.16 -15.42
CA VAL A 264 -5.05 -16.03 -15.00
C VAL A 264 -6.49 -16.52 -14.92
N PRO A 265 -7.23 -16.25 -13.84
CA PRO A 265 -8.67 -16.50 -13.79
C PRO A 265 -9.38 -15.83 -14.97
N GLN A 266 -10.36 -16.49 -15.56
CA GLN A 266 -11.12 -15.93 -16.70
C GLN A 266 -11.73 -14.56 -16.37
N SER A 267 -12.19 -14.38 -15.13
CA SER A 267 -12.73 -13.11 -14.64
C SER A 267 -11.72 -11.96 -14.60
N GLU A 268 -10.42 -12.25 -14.47
CA GLU A 268 -9.36 -11.26 -14.40
C GLU A 268 -8.72 -10.96 -15.77
N LEU A 269 -8.94 -11.80 -16.79
CA LEU A 269 -8.37 -11.59 -18.12
C LEU A 269 -8.79 -10.24 -18.73
N ILE A 270 -10.03 -9.81 -18.49
CA ILE A 270 -10.54 -8.52 -18.94
C ILE A 270 -9.72 -7.38 -18.30
N THR A 271 -9.40 -7.50 -17.03
CA THR A 271 -8.55 -6.52 -16.32
C THR A 271 -7.14 -6.50 -16.88
N VAL A 272 -6.52 -7.67 -17.10
CA VAL A 272 -5.19 -7.77 -17.71
C VAL A 272 -5.17 -7.11 -19.09
N THR A 273 -6.17 -7.42 -19.92
CA THR A 273 -6.30 -6.85 -21.28
C THR A 273 -6.43 -5.32 -21.22
N SER A 274 -7.28 -4.82 -20.35
CA SER A 274 -7.46 -3.36 -20.16
C SER A 274 -6.17 -2.66 -19.70
N VAL A 275 -5.40 -3.26 -18.79
CA VAL A 275 -4.09 -2.74 -18.36
C VAL A 275 -3.11 -2.68 -19.54
N ILE A 276 -3.03 -3.73 -20.34
CA ILE A 276 -2.14 -3.79 -21.51
C ILE A 276 -2.57 -2.77 -22.56
N ASP A 277 -3.87 -2.58 -22.80
CA ASP A 277 -4.36 -1.59 -23.77
C ASP A 277 -4.00 -0.16 -23.33
N HIS A 278 -4.20 0.19 -22.05
CA HIS A 278 -3.79 1.48 -21.52
C HIS A 278 -2.26 1.67 -21.59
N LEU A 279 -1.48 0.64 -21.26
CA LEU A 279 -0.03 0.67 -21.43
C LEU A 279 0.36 0.95 -22.88
N ASN A 280 -0.27 0.30 -23.86
CA ASN A 280 0.03 0.49 -25.27
C ASN A 280 -0.27 1.92 -25.76
N ILE A 281 -1.29 2.59 -25.21
CA ILE A 281 -1.57 4.01 -25.53
C ILE A 281 -0.38 4.88 -25.12
N VAL A 282 0.13 4.68 -23.90
CA VAL A 282 1.27 5.47 -23.39
C VAL A 282 2.57 5.07 -24.05
N LEU A 283 2.82 3.76 -24.23
CA LEU A 283 4.03 3.24 -24.89
C LEU A 283 4.19 3.78 -26.31
N LYS A 284 3.09 3.97 -27.05
CA LYS A 284 3.13 4.55 -28.39
C LYS A 284 3.77 5.94 -28.44
N GLU A 285 3.57 6.76 -27.41
CA GLU A 285 4.15 8.09 -27.31
C GLU A 285 5.62 8.05 -26.84
N ILE A 286 5.96 7.09 -25.97
CA ILE A 286 7.25 7.02 -25.28
C ILE A 286 8.24 6.13 -26.07
N ILE A 287 7.77 5.01 -26.59
CA ILE A 287 8.55 4.03 -27.38
C ILE A 287 7.72 3.63 -28.61
N PRO A 288 7.69 4.47 -29.66
CA PRO A 288 6.72 4.34 -30.76
C PRO A 288 6.68 2.97 -31.46
N ASP A 289 7.80 2.26 -31.49
CA ASP A 289 7.91 0.97 -32.16
C ASP A 289 7.54 -0.23 -31.25
N LEU A 290 7.20 0.00 -29.97
CA LEU A 290 6.90 -1.07 -29.01
C LEU A 290 5.39 -1.19 -28.76
N LYS A 291 4.88 -2.40 -28.92
CA LYS A 291 3.51 -2.79 -28.52
C LYS A 291 3.54 -4.09 -27.73
N ILE A 292 2.82 -4.12 -26.60
CA ILE A 292 2.65 -5.34 -25.81
C ILE A 292 1.39 -6.06 -26.27
N LYS A 293 1.49 -7.37 -26.45
CA LYS A 293 0.40 -8.27 -26.83
C LYS A 293 0.21 -9.37 -25.81
N ILE A 294 -1.02 -9.85 -25.67
CA ILE A 294 -1.33 -11.04 -24.90
C ILE A 294 -1.47 -12.21 -25.90
N LYS A 295 -0.74 -13.28 -25.65
CA LYS A 295 -0.91 -14.56 -26.34
C LYS A 295 -1.61 -15.53 -25.40
N GLU A 296 -2.75 -16.04 -25.81
CA GLU A 296 -3.50 -17.06 -25.07
C GLU A 296 -3.10 -18.45 -25.59
N TYR A 297 -2.92 -19.40 -24.66
CA TYR A 297 -2.56 -20.79 -24.96
C TYR A 297 -3.71 -21.77 -24.74
N GLY A 298 -4.87 -21.28 -24.28
CA GLY A 298 -6.08 -22.07 -24.03
C GLY A 298 -6.52 -22.06 -22.57
N GLU A 299 -7.65 -22.70 -22.33
CA GLU A 299 -8.29 -22.81 -21.02
C GLU A 299 -7.83 -24.08 -20.29
N GLU A 300 -7.68 -24.00 -18.99
CA GLU A 300 -7.42 -25.12 -18.07
C GLU A 300 -8.29 -24.98 -16.82
N LEU A 301 -8.39 -26.03 -16.04
CA LEU A 301 -8.91 -25.98 -14.70
C LEU A 301 -7.73 -25.88 -13.69
N ASN A 302 -7.85 -24.99 -12.71
CA ASN A 302 -6.89 -24.97 -11.62
C ASN A 302 -7.20 -26.09 -10.60
N GLU A 303 -6.34 -26.25 -9.59
CA GLU A 303 -6.50 -27.26 -8.53
C GLU A 303 -7.84 -27.19 -7.76
N LYS A 304 -8.49 -26.04 -7.80
CA LYS A 304 -9.82 -25.80 -7.18
C LYS A 304 -10.98 -25.99 -8.17
N GLY A 305 -10.71 -26.45 -9.40
CA GLY A 305 -11.72 -26.65 -10.45
C GLY A 305 -12.20 -25.36 -11.13
N ASN A 306 -11.58 -24.21 -10.89
CA ASN A 306 -11.95 -22.96 -11.55
C ASN A 306 -11.25 -22.84 -12.91
N LYS A 307 -11.97 -22.29 -13.90
CA LYS A 307 -11.40 -21.99 -15.22
C LYS A 307 -10.34 -20.91 -15.15
N VAL A 308 -9.16 -21.22 -15.70
CA VAL A 308 -8.03 -20.30 -15.86
C VAL A 308 -7.56 -20.32 -17.31
N ILE A 309 -7.08 -19.19 -17.78
CA ILE A 309 -6.51 -19.04 -19.13
C ILE A 309 -5.01 -18.89 -18.99
N LYS A 310 -4.25 -19.66 -19.76
CA LYS A 310 -2.80 -19.50 -19.85
C LYS A 310 -2.48 -18.36 -20.79
N ILE A 311 -1.76 -17.35 -20.30
CA ILE A 311 -1.33 -16.20 -21.11
C ILE A 311 0.18 -16.01 -21.03
N GLU A 312 0.74 -15.42 -22.09
CA GLU A 312 2.11 -14.93 -22.17
C GLU A 312 2.11 -13.52 -22.75
N LEU A 313 2.90 -12.62 -22.16
CA LEU A 313 3.10 -11.28 -22.71
C LEU A 313 4.17 -11.33 -23.79
N LEU A 314 3.86 -10.74 -24.93
CA LEU A 314 4.75 -10.60 -26.09
C LEU A 314 5.05 -9.12 -26.32
N ALA A 315 6.28 -8.84 -26.73
CA ALA A 315 6.69 -7.55 -27.26
C ALA A 315 6.70 -7.60 -28.78
N GLN A 316 5.98 -6.70 -29.43
CA GLN A 316 6.00 -6.54 -30.88
C GLN A 316 6.73 -5.23 -31.23
N ARG A 317 7.73 -5.35 -32.15
CA ARG A 317 8.41 -4.22 -32.79
C ARG A 317 8.33 -4.39 -34.29
N LYS A 318 7.63 -3.49 -34.98
CA LYS A 318 7.35 -3.64 -36.42
C LYS A 318 6.76 -5.02 -36.72
N ASP A 319 7.45 -5.84 -37.50
CA ASP A 319 7.02 -7.18 -37.92
C ASP A 319 7.54 -8.29 -36.99
N ILE A 320 8.39 -7.96 -36.00
CA ILE A 320 9.00 -8.94 -35.10
C ILE A 320 8.18 -8.98 -33.79
N THR A 321 7.82 -10.20 -33.41
CA THR A 321 7.12 -10.46 -32.12
C THR A 321 7.93 -11.50 -31.35
N ILE A 322 8.31 -11.13 -30.11
CA ILE A 322 9.10 -11.98 -29.22
C ILE A 322 8.41 -12.04 -27.83
N PRO A 323 8.60 -13.09 -27.05
CA PRO A 323 8.22 -13.09 -25.62
C PRO A 323 8.83 -11.91 -24.87
N LEU A 324 8.04 -11.26 -24.02
CA LEU A 324 8.47 -10.05 -23.28
C LEU A 324 9.73 -10.28 -22.44
N ARG A 325 9.99 -11.52 -21.99
CA ARG A 325 11.21 -11.88 -21.26
C ARG A 325 12.50 -11.60 -22.02
N TYR A 326 12.47 -11.51 -23.36
CA TYR A 326 13.64 -11.22 -24.20
C TYR A 326 13.85 -9.72 -24.45
N GLU A 327 12.94 -8.87 -23.98
CA GLU A 327 13.19 -7.44 -23.97
C GLU A 327 14.23 -7.07 -22.89
N SER A 328 14.84 -5.89 -23.04
CA SER A 328 15.80 -5.39 -22.05
C SER A 328 15.15 -5.18 -20.69
N ASP A 329 15.95 -5.29 -19.62
CA ASP A 329 15.47 -5.09 -18.24
C ASP A 329 14.89 -3.69 -18.03
N GLY A 330 15.50 -2.67 -18.66
CA GLY A 330 14.99 -1.31 -18.64
C GLY A 330 13.59 -1.20 -19.24
N ILE A 331 13.30 -1.86 -20.37
CA ILE A 331 11.96 -1.89 -20.99
C ILE A 331 10.95 -2.56 -20.06
N LYS A 332 11.28 -3.72 -19.50
CA LYS A 332 10.40 -4.42 -18.55
C LYS A 332 10.11 -3.58 -17.32
N LYS A 333 11.12 -2.89 -16.77
CA LYS A 333 10.98 -1.99 -15.64
C LYS A 333 10.09 -0.79 -15.98
N ILE A 334 10.29 -0.16 -17.15
CA ILE A 334 9.44 0.93 -17.65
C ILE A 334 7.98 0.47 -17.72
N ILE A 335 7.68 -0.70 -18.29
CA ILE A 335 6.32 -1.24 -18.39
C ILE A 335 5.68 -1.37 -16.99
N SER A 336 6.41 -1.91 -16.02
CA SER A 336 5.94 -2.06 -14.65
C SER A 336 5.64 -0.71 -13.99
N ILE A 337 6.54 0.26 -14.11
CA ILE A 337 6.39 1.61 -13.56
C ILE A 337 5.25 2.37 -14.23
N LEU A 338 5.18 2.32 -15.58
CA LEU A 338 4.11 2.97 -16.33
C LEU A 338 2.73 2.45 -15.94
N SER A 339 2.59 1.15 -15.69
CA SER A 339 1.31 0.60 -15.23
C SER A 339 0.83 1.26 -13.93
N ALA A 340 1.74 1.47 -12.97
CA ALA A 340 1.45 2.16 -11.72
C ALA A 340 1.13 3.64 -11.93
N MET A 341 1.89 4.32 -12.80
CA MET A 341 1.66 5.73 -13.12
C MET A 341 0.33 5.96 -13.84
N ILE A 342 -0.05 5.06 -14.75
CA ILE A 342 -1.37 5.08 -15.40
C ILE A 342 -2.49 4.86 -14.38
N ALA A 343 -2.31 3.92 -13.45
CA ALA A 343 -3.28 3.66 -12.39
C ALA A 343 -3.54 4.91 -11.53
N MET A 344 -2.50 5.73 -11.27
CA MET A 344 -2.59 6.93 -10.44
C MET A 344 -3.08 8.18 -11.19
N PHE A 345 -3.01 8.21 -12.51
CA PHE A 345 -3.31 9.42 -13.29
C PHE A 345 -4.74 9.93 -13.02
N ASN A 346 -4.87 11.22 -12.69
CA ASN A 346 -6.12 11.87 -12.27
C ASN A 346 -6.82 11.27 -11.04
N LYS A 347 -6.05 10.59 -10.16
CA LYS A 347 -6.56 10.04 -8.91
C LYS A 347 -5.77 10.57 -7.71
N PRO A 348 -6.22 11.66 -7.10
CA PRO A 348 -5.47 12.36 -6.03
C PRO A 348 -5.30 11.56 -4.75
N THR A 349 -6.00 10.45 -4.59
CA THR A 349 -5.89 9.55 -3.43
C THR A 349 -4.80 8.50 -3.58
N ILE A 350 -4.21 8.32 -4.77
CA ILE A 350 -3.18 7.30 -4.96
C ILE A 350 -1.83 7.83 -4.48
N CYS A 351 -1.14 7.01 -3.71
CA CYS A 351 0.25 7.15 -3.34
C CYS A 351 1.07 6.06 -4.03
N LEU A 352 2.02 6.45 -4.88
CA LEU A 352 2.97 5.57 -5.52
C LEU A 352 4.37 5.85 -4.96
N ALA A 353 4.96 4.86 -4.31
CA ALA A 353 6.33 4.89 -3.81
C ALA A 353 7.20 3.92 -4.61
N VAL A 354 8.27 4.42 -5.21
CA VAL A 354 9.16 3.62 -6.07
C VAL A 354 10.60 3.76 -5.60
N ASP A 355 11.23 2.62 -5.32
CA ASP A 355 12.65 2.57 -5.01
C ASP A 355 13.49 2.47 -6.29
N GLU A 356 14.62 3.19 -6.33
CA GLU A 356 15.55 3.20 -7.48
C GLU A 356 14.83 3.41 -8.82
N LEU A 357 13.99 4.43 -8.91
CA LEU A 357 13.19 4.73 -10.10
C LEU A 357 14.04 4.89 -11.37
N ASP A 358 15.23 5.45 -11.23
CA ASP A 358 16.21 5.74 -12.28
C ASP A 358 17.06 4.54 -12.71
N ALA A 359 17.16 3.50 -11.88
CA ALA A 359 18.02 2.36 -12.18
C ALA A 359 17.54 1.59 -13.42
N GLY A 360 18.34 1.63 -14.49
CA GLY A 360 18.10 0.95 -15.77
C GLY A 360 17.03 1.61 -16.65
N VAL A 361 16.52 2.78 -16.28
CA VAL A 361 15.62 3.61 -17.10
C VAL A 361 16.39 4.78 -17.68
N PHE A 362 16.16 5.08 -18.96
CA PHE A 362 16.81 6.21 -19.61
C PHE A 362 16.33 7.53 -18.97
N GLU A 363 17.26 8.33 -18.46
CA GLU A 363 16.99 9.53 -17.64
C GLU A 363 16.05 10.54 -18.31
N TYR A 364 16.26 10.81 -19.61
CA TYR A 364 15.40 11.69 -20.39
C TYR A 364 13.94 11.23 -20.40
N LEU A 365 13.72 9.93 -20.58
CA LEU A 365 12.39 9.33 -20.60
C LEU A 365 11.70 9.46 -19.26
N LEU A 366 12.44 9.27 -18.17
CA LEU A 366 11.94 9.46 -16.82
C LEU A 366 11.51 10.91 -16.58
N GLY A 367 12.32 11.87 -17.03
CA GLY A 367 12.00 13.30 -16.96
C GLY A 367 10.68 13.64 -17.66
N GLU A 368 10.48 13.18 -18.89
CA GLU A 368 9.24 13.38 -19.66
C GLU A 368 8.02 12.81 -18.94
N ILE A 369 8.13 11.61 -18.37
CA ILE A 369 7.03 10.97 -17.63
C ILE A 369 6.66 11.79 -16.39
N LEU A 370 7.65 12.22 -15.60
CA LEU A 370 7.43 13.01 -14.40
C LEU A 370 6.81 14.39 -14.73
N GLU A 371 7.25 15.01 -15.82
CA GLU A 371 6.70 16.28 -16.30
C GLU A 371 5.22 16.14 -16.72
N ILE A 372 4.86 15.05 -17.41
CA ILE A 372 3.46 14.74 -17.77
C ILE A 372 2.61 14.58 -16.50
N ILE A 373 3.10 13.86 -15.48
CA ILE A 373 2.37 13.69 -14.24
C ILE A 373 2.19 15.03 -13.52
N GLN A 374 3.24 15.83 -13.44
CA GLN A 374 3.21 17.11 -12.73
C GLN A 374 2.27 18.13 -13.40
N ASN A 375 2.30 18.21 -14.74
CA ASN A 375 1.63 19.26 -15.49
C ASN A 375 0.22 18.90 -15.96
N ARG A 376 -0.10 17.62 -16.12
CA ARG A 376 -1.36 17.13 -16.71
C ARG A 376 -2.24 16.32 -15.76
N ALA A 377 -1.71 15.84 -14.63
CA ALA A 377 -2.54 15.20 -13.61
C ALA A 377 -3.25 16.28 -12.79
N LYS A 378 -4.57 16.34 -12.92
CA LYS A 378 -5.46 17.26 -12.19
C LYS A 378 -6.15 16.53 -11.05
#